data_37c4b1acad4b3ed647a48a71652643b4
#
_entry.id   37c4b1acad4b3ed647a48a71652643b4
#
_cell.length_a   1.000
_cell.length_b   1.000
_cell.length_c   1.000
_cell.angle_alpha   90.00
_cell.angle_beta   90.00
_cell.angle_gamma   90.00
#
_symmetry.space_group_name_H-M   'P 1'
#
loop_
_entity.id
_entity.type
_entity.pdbx_description
1 polymer ?
#
loop_
_entity_poly.entity_id
_entity_poly.type
_entity_poly.pdbx_seq_one_letter_code
_entity_poly.pdbx_strand_id
1 'polypeptide(L)'
;MLPCSSKIKGYKGVITYSQKRGQKKMKYGYARVSTRQQDLEGQLRQLEEERCDRVYFEKITGTKSDRPEFQKLLQEIETGDTLVVTKLDRFARSTQDALNTIKLLFEKGVRINVLNLGIIENTSTGRLIFTIFSAFADFERDLIVERTQEGKELAKQKPDFREGRPKKFSQQQINLAMNLLKNHSYKEVEKMTGISKDKKGKQAVDKTCDRN
;
A
#
# COMPACT_ATOMS: atom_id res chain seq x y z
N MET A 1 11.31 30.24 -8.28
CA MET A 1 10.84 29.99 -9.66
C MET A 1 10.44 28.53 -9.76
N LEU A 2 9.14 28.26 -9.91
CA LEU A 2 8.65 26.90 -10.10
C LEU A 2 9.32 26.29 -11.35
N PRO A 3 9.81 25.05 -11.30
CA PRO A 3 10.13 24.35 -12.52
C PRO A 3 8.82 24.29 -13.34
N CYS A 4 8.85 24.90 -14.51
CA CYS A 4 7.75 24.94 -15.46
C CYS A 4 7.09 23.55 -15.54
N SER A 5 5.76 23.47 -15.53
CA SER A 5 4.94 22.23 -15.64
C SER A 5 5.38 21.27 -16.75
N SER A 6 6.19 21.75 -17.68
CA SER A 6 6.77 20.99 -18.79
C SER A 6 7.84 19.96 -18.37
N LYS A 7 8.34 19.98 -17.12
CA LYS A 7 9.38 19.03 -16.64
C LYS A 7 8.82 17.78 -15.95
N ILE A 8 7.53 17.76 -15.62
CA ILE A 8 6.90 16.59 -15.02
C ILE A 8 6.42 15.66 -16.15
N LYS A 9 7.35 14.95 -16.78
CA LYS A 9 7.02 13.90 -17.75
C LYS A 9 6.89 12.58 -17.01
N GLY A 10 5.65 12.12 -16.76
CA GLY A 10 5.38 10.78 -16.23
C GLY A 10 4.70 10.76 -14.86
N TYR A 11 4.39 9.55 -14.41
CA TYR A 11 3.66 9.26 -13.16
C TYR A 11 4.56 9.05 -11.93
N LYS A 12 5.88 9.15 -12.12
CA LYS A 12 6.89 9.02 -11.07
C LYS A 12 8.19 9.68 -11.48
N GLY A 13 8.96 10.18 -10.54
CA GLY A 13 10.24 10.81 -10.82
C GLY A 13 10.86 11.50 -9.60
N VAL A 14 12.00 12.14 -9.87
CA VAL A 14 12.75 12.93 -8.88
C VAL A 14 13.01 14.32 -9.46
N ILE A 15 12.69 15.34 -8.69
CA ILE A 15 13.04 16.72 -8.98
C ILE A 15 14.23 17.10 -8.09
N THR A 16 15.34 17.52 -8.69
CA THR A 16 16.55 17.91 -7.95
C THR A 16 16.73 19.42 -8.07
N TYR A 17 16.75 20.10 -6.94
CA TYR A 17 16.97 21.54 -6.86
C TYR A 17 18.42 21.88 -6.46
N SER A 18 19.12 20.96 -5.78
CA SER A 18 20.53 21.10 -5.42
C SER A 18 21.33 19.89 -5.83
N GLN A 19 22.49 20.11 -6.47
CA GLN A 19 23.33 19.00 -7.00
C GLN A 19 24.47 18.58 -6.09
N LYS A 20 24.78 19.31 -5.02
CA LYS A 20 25.98 19.04 -4.23
C LYS A 20 25.63 18.48 -2.85
N ARG A 21 25.96 17.21 -2.66
CA ARG A 21 26.13 16.59 -1.36
C ARG A 21 27.52 17.01 -0.84
N GLY A 22 27.57 18.21 -0.24
CA GLY A 22 28.69 18.61 0.60
C GLY A 22 28.44 18.12 2.03
N GLN A 23 29.15 18.63 3.03
CA GLN A 23 28.88 18.37 4.46
C GLN A 23 27.51 18.90 4.97
N LYS A 24 26.62 19.34 4.07
CA LYS A 24 25.32 19.92 4.37
C LYS A 24 24.28 18.82 4.49
N LYS A 25 23.53 18.81 5.60
CA LYS A 25 22.32 18.01 5.78
C LYS A 25 21.30 18.35 4.69
N MET A 26 20.78 17.33 4.02
CA MET A 26 19.85 17.50 2.91
C MET A 26 18.40 17.41 3.36
N LYS A 27 17.52 18.14 2.68
CA LYS A 27 16.09 18.02 2.81
C LYS A 27 15.52 17.25 1.61
N TYR A 28 14.91 16.11 1.90
CA TYR A 28 14.23 15.26 0.91
C TYR A 28 12.73 15.45 1.01
N GLY A 29 12.08 15.84 -0.06
CA GLY A 29 10.63 15.89 -0.15
C GLY A 29 10.06 14.60 -0.72
N TYR A 30 8.88 14.18 -0.25
CA TYR A 30 8.13 13.09 -0.86
C TYR A 30 6.67 13.46 -1.07
N ALA A 31 6.18 13.24 -2.31
CA ALA A 31 4.82 13.49 -2.73
C ALA A 31 4.19 12.23 -3.33
N ARG A 32 2.94 11.93 -2.96
CA ARG A 32 2.20 10.78 -3.47
C ARG A 32 0.77 11.14 -3.83
N VAL A 33 0.32 10.69 -5.01
CA VAL A 33 -1.08 10.85 -5.45
C VAL A 33 -1.65 9.52 -5.93
N SER A 34 -2.97 9.34 -5.78
CA SER A 34 -3.67 8.15 -6.28
C SER A 34 -4.17 8.35 -7.71
N THR A 35 -4.95 9.41 -7.96
CA THR A 35 -5.62 9.63 -9.26
C THR A 35 -5.68 11.08 -9.72
N ARG A 36 -5.64 12.06 -8.84
CA ARG A 36 -5.85 13.48 -9.19
C ARG A 36 -4.54 14.22 -9.40
N GLN A 37 -4.34 14.73 -10.62
CA GLN A 37 -3.15 15.49 -11.01
C GLN A 37 -3.02 16.82 -10.26
N GLN A 38 -4.15 17.44 -9.91
CA GLN A 38 -4.19 18.70 -9.16
C GLN A 38 -3.60 18.62 -7.76
N ASP A 39 -3.74 17.47 -7.08
CA ASP A 39 -3.18 17.28 -5.72
C ASP A 39 -1.65 17.13 -5.72
N LEU A 40 -1.05 16.62 -6.81
CA LEU A 40 0.41 16.52 -6.92
C LEU A 40 1.07 17.90 -7.04
N GLU A 41 0.53 18.79 -7.86
CA GLU A 41 1.10 20.14 -8.03
C GLU A 41 1.06 20.94 -6.73
N GLY A 42 -0.02 20.83 -5.97
CA GLY A 42 -0.14 21.45 -4.65
C GLY A 42 0.90 20.93 -3.66
N GLN A 43 1.14 19.61 -3.63
CA GLN A 43 2.17 19.01 -2.78
C GLN A 43 3.58 19.45 -3.20
N LEU A 44 3.87 19.44 -4.50
CA LEU A 44 5.18 19.84 -5.03
C LEU A 44 5.49 21.30 -4.69
N ARG A 45 4.49 22.20 -4.79
CA ARG A 45 4.65 23.61 -4.41
C ARG A 45 5.00 23.77 -2.92
N GLN A 46 4.28 23.07 -2.03
CA GLN A 46 4.58 23.11 -0.59
C GLN A 46 5.99 22.59 -0.28
N LEU A 47 6.42 21.52 -0.95
CA LEU A 47 7.77 20.98 -0.77
C LEU A 47 8.86 21.91 -1.33
N GLU A 48 8.57 22.68 -2.37
CA GLU A 48 9.45 23.71 -2.91
C GLU A 48 9.56 24.91 -1.94
N GLU A 49 8.45 25.36 -1.36
CA GLU A 49 8.42 26.42 -0.33
C GLU A 49 9.26 26.02 0.88
N GLU A 50 9.27 24.74 1.26
CA GLU A 50 10.13 24.16 2.28
C GLU A 50 11.60 24.04 1.87
N ARG A 51 11.95 24.42 0.65
CA ARG A 51 13.31 24.36 0.08
C ARG A 51 13.92 22.98 0.16
N CYS A 52 13.17 21.95 -0.23
CA CYS A 52 13.70 20.60 -0.36
C CYS A 52 14.78 20.55 -1.44
N ASP A 53 15.93 19.92 -1.15
CA ASP A 53 17.03 19.76 -2.10
C ASP A 53 16.67 18.78 -3.22
N ARG A 54 15.93 17.70 -2.88
CA ARG A 54 15.38 16.71 -3.81
C ARG A 54 13.95 16.36 -3.44
N VAL A 55 13.08 16.20 -4.44
CA VAL A 55 11.70 15.78 -4.24
C VAL A 55 11.42 14.53 -5.07
N TYR A 56 11.05 13.48 -4.38
CA TYR A 56 10.59 12.23 -4.97
C TYR A 56 9.07 12.25 -5.07
N PHE A 57 8.54 11.85 -6.20
CA PHE A 57 7.09 11.80 -6.38
C PHE A 57 6.67 10.57 -7.16
N GLU A 58 5.51 10.02 -6.80
CA GLU A 58 4.94 8.89 -7.51
C GLU A 58 3.42 8.91 -7.51
N LYS A 59 2.85 8.41 -8.61
CA LYS A 59 1.43 8.18 -8.76
C LYS A 59 1.16 6.69 -8.60
N ILE A 60 0.38 6.34 -7.58
CA ILE A 60 0.00 4.96 -7.32
C ILE A 60 -1.43 4.76 -7.80
N THR A 61 -1.62 3.95 -8.84
CA THR A 61 -2.94 3.57 -9.37
C THR A 61 -3.27 2.14 -8.95
N GLY A 62 -4.43 1.97 -8.31
CA GLY A 62 -4.99 0.65 -8.01
C GLY A 62 -4.24 -0.16 -6.94
N THR A 63 -4.28 -1.47 -7.07
CA THR A 63 -3.79 -2.47 -6.11
C THR A 63 -2.28 -2.65 -6.09
N LYS A 64 -1.52 -1.99 -6.97
CA LYS A 64 -0.06 -2.12 -6.99
C LYS A 64 0.56 -1.42 -5.80
N SER A 65 1.19 -2.22 -4.98
CA SER A 65 1.75 -1.82 -3.70
C SER A 65 3.18 -1.27 -3.79
N ASP A 66 3.78 -1.26 -4.97
CA ASP A 66 5.17 -0.88 -5.14
C ASP A 66 5.33 0.63 -5.11
N ARG A 67 6.28 1.09 -4.29
CA ARG A 67 6.64 2.50 -4.10
C ARG A 67 8.12 2.70 -4.45
N PRO A 68 8.48 2.55 -5.73
CA PRO A 68 9.88 2.54 -6.13
C PRO A 68 10.59 3.85 -5.83
N GLU A 69 9.92 5.00 -5.97
CA GLU A 69 10.55 6.28 -5.70
C GLU A 69 10.73 6.51 -4.20
N PHE A 70 9.79 6.06 -3.37
CA PHE A 70 9.95 6.08 -1.92
C PHE A 70 11.07 5.16 -1.45
N GLN A 71 11.20 3.98 -2.03
CA GLN A 71 12.30 3.05 -1.69
C GLN A 71 13.67 3.64 -2.07
N LYS A 72 13.79 4.29 -3.23
CA LYS A 72 15.01 5.01 -3.62
C LYS A 72 15.34 6.10 -2.61
N LEU A 73 14.35 6.90 -2.21
CA LEU A 73 14.53 7.93 -1.18
C LEU A 73 15.05 7.32 0.12
N LEU A 74 14.45 6.22 0.59
CA LEU A 74 14.89 5.54 1.82
C LEU A 74 16.31 4.98 1.72
N GLN A 75 16.78 4.62 0.52
CA GLN A 75 18.16 4.18 0.28
C GLN A 75 19.14 5.37 0.28
N GLU A 76 18.74 6.51 -0.28
CA GLU A 76 19.61 7.69 -0.40
C GLU A 76 19.70 8.54 0.86
N ILE A 77 18.66 8.55 1.70
CA ILE A 77 18.59 9.38 2.88
C ILE A 77 19.55 8.88 3.96
N GLU A 78 20.35 9.80 4.52
CA GLU A 78 21.40 9.51 5.50
C GLU A 78 21.14 10.19 6.85
N THR A 79 21.97 9.80 7.83
CA THR A 79 21.92 10.36 9.19
C THR A 79 22.05 11.87 9.18
N GLY A 80 21.12 12.52 9.86
CA GLY A 80 21.07 13.99 9.99
C GLY A 80 20.27 14.69 8.89
N ASP A 81 19.88 13.97 7.82
CA ASP A 81 18.98 14.50 6.79
C ASP A 81 17.56 14.69 7.33
N THR A 82 16.73 15.35 6.54
CA THR A 82 15.32 15.60 6.87
C THR A 82 14.41 15.11 5.76
N LEU A 83 13.46 14.23 6.07
CA LEU A 83 12.36 13.89 5.19
C LEU A 83 11.21 14.87 5.41
N VAL A 84 10.73 15.51 4.35
CA VAL A 84 9.61 16.45 4.36
C VAL A 84 8.44 15.84 3.61
N VAL A 85 7.27 15.82 4.23
CA VAL A 85 6.01 15.37 3.64
C VAL A 85 4.88 16.33 3.98
N THR A 86 3.93 16.51 3.08
CA THR A 86 2.84 17.46 3.30
C THR A 86 1.87 16.99 4.38
N LYS A 87 1.58 15.68 4.39
CA LYS A 87 0.69 15.01 5.36
C LYS A 87 1.16 13.58 5.61
N LEU A 88 0.80 13.03 6.76
CA LEU A 88 1.19 11.67 7.17
C LEU A 88 0.66 10.61 6.19
N ASP A 89 -0.57 10.75 5.69
CA ASP A 89 -1.21 9.83 4.75
C ASP A 89 -0.55 9.82 3.36
N ARG A 90 0.37 10.73 3.09
CA ARG A 90 1.09 10.80 1.81
C ARG A 90 2.29 9.85 1.79
N PHE A 91 2.99 9.67 2.91
CA PHE A 91 4.13 8.75 2.93
C PHE A 91 3.81 7.34 3.44
N ALA A 92 2.63 7.13 4.02
CA ALA A 92 2.18 5.84 4.53
C ALA A 92 0.83 5.42 3.92
N ARG A 93 0.52 4.13 3.95
CA ARG A 93 -0.74 3.55 3.48
C ARG A 93 -1.70 3.25 4.61
N SER A 94 -1.13 2.94 5.75
CA SER A 94 -1.83 2.66 6.99
C SER A 94 -1.03 3.27 8.13
N THR A 95 -1.66 3.41 9.26
CA THR A 95 -1.01 3.89 10.48
C THR A 95 0.17 3.00 10.85
N GLN A 96 0.04 1.69 10.70
CA GLN A 96 1.11 0.72 10.94
C GLN A 96 2.32 0.90 9.97
N ASP A 97 2.07 1.17 8.68
CA ASP A 97 3.12 1.45 7.69
C ASP A 97 3.84 2.78 8.03
N ALA A 98 3.09 3.80 8.48
CA ALA A 98 3.65 5.04 8.97
C ALA A 98 4.61 4.81 10.15
N LEU A 99 4.18 4.06 11.14
CA LEU A 99 4.95 3.75 12.34
C LEU A 99 6.24 3.00 12.02
N ASN A 100 6.15 1.96 11.19
CA ASN A 100 7.33 1.20 10.77
C ASN A 100 8.34 2.09 10.05
N THR A 101 7.86 2.98 9.17
CA THR A 101 8.71 3.93 8.45
C THR A 101 9.34 4.97 9.37
N ILE A 102 8.58 5.53 10.32
CA ILE A 102 9.07 6.48 11.31
C ILE A 102 10.15 5.82 12.17
N LYS A 103 9.92 4.60 12.64
CA LYS A 103 10.90 3.84 13.43
C LYS A 103 12.21 3.65 12.67
N LEU A 104 12.13 3.21 11.40
CA LEU A 104 13.28 3.02 10.54
C LEU A 104 14.06 4.34 10.35
N LEU A 105 13.37 5.46 10.13
CA LEU A 105 14.00 6.77 9.96
C LEU A 105 14.64 7.27 11.27
N PHE A 106 14.02 7.01 12.42
CA PHE A 106 14.59 7.31 13.73
C PHE A 106 15.88 6.51 13.98
N GLU A 107 15.89 5.21 13.65
CA GLU A 107 17.07 4.35 13.76
C GLU A 107 18.22 4.85 12.86
N LYS A 108 17.88 5.41 11.69
CA LYS A 108 18.84 6.06 10.80
C LYS A 108 19.28 7.46 11.27
N GLY A 109 18.70 8.02 12.31
CA GLY A 109 18.98 9.38 12.77
C GLY A 109 18.48 10.47 11.82
N VAL A 110 17.42 10.19 11.06
CA VAL A 110 16.75 11.10 10.12
C VAL A 110 15.61 11.82 10.82
N ARG A 111 15.46 13.13 10.57
CA ARG A 111 14.33 13.93 11.04
C ARG A 111 13.16 13.83 10.05
N ILE A 112 11.94 13.86 10.56
CA ILE A 112 10.73 13.85 9.73
C ILE A 112 9.99 15.16 9.96
N ASN A 113 9.76 15.93 8.91
CA ASN A 113 8.93 17.13 8.95
C ASN A 113 7.61 16.84 8.21
N VAL A 114 6.54 16.76 8.97
CA VAL A 114 5.17 16.60 8.42
C VAL A 114 4.51 17.96 8.49
N LEU A 115 4.26 18.62 7.36
CA LEU A 115 3.91 20.05 7.32
C LEU A 115 2.66 20.41 8.13
N ASN A 116 1.72 19.49 8.28
CA ASN A 116 0.51 19.69 9.08
C ASN A 116 0.65 19.30 10.56
N LEU A 117 1.79 18.69 10.98
CA LEU A 117 2.01 18.20 12.34
C LEU A 117 3.28 18.81 12.98
N GLY A 118 4.23 19.23 12.14
CA GLY A 118 5.53 19.72 12.57
C GLY A 118 6.65 18.67 12.47
N ILE A 119 7.77 18.97 13.14
CA ILE A 119 8.98 18.14 13.10
C ILE A 119 8.86 17.01 14.12
N ILE A 120 9.04 15.79 13.66
CA ILE A 120 9.06 14.56 14.46
C ILE A 120 10.51 14.04 14.45
N GLU A 121 11.15 14.07 15.60
CA GLU A 121 12.54 13.65 15.81
C GLU A 121 12.59 12.59 16.91
N ASN A 122 13.71 11.89 17.04
CA ASN A 122 13.92 10.94 18.14
C ASN A 122 14.23 11.67 19.47
N THR A 123 13.36 12.60 19.85
CA THR A 123 13.32 13.32 21.12
C THR A 123 12.26 12.72 22.04
N SER A 124 12.20 13.16 23.29
CA SER A 124 11.14 12.74 24.22
C SER A 124 9.74 13.07 23.68
N THR A 125 9.57 14.28 23.10
CA THR A 125 8.32 14.71 22.47
C THR A 125 8.00 13.88 21.22
N GLY A 126 8.98 13.61 20.35
CA GLY A 126 8.80 12.80 19.15
C GLY A 126 8.44 11.36 19.50
N ARG A 127 9.05 10.78 20.53
CA ARG A 127 8.67 9.46 21.05
C ARG A 127 7.24 9.42 21.62
N LEU A 128 6.82 10.49 22.31
CA LEU A 128 5.45 10.61 22.79
C LEU A 128 4.46 10.62 21.62
N ILE A 129 4.70 11.46 20.61
CA ILE A 129 3.88 11.52 19.40
C ILE A 129 3.82 10.14 18.73
N PHE A 130 4.97 9.46 18.58
CA PHE A 130 5.03 8.11 18.02
C PHE A 130 4.19 7.11 18.82
N THR A 131 4.26 7.16 20.15
CA THR A 131 3.48 6.29 21.05
C THR A 131 1.99 6.53 20.90
N ILE A 132 1.55 7.78 20.81
CA ILE A 132 0.14 8.14 20.59
C ILE A 132 -0.35 7.58 19.25
N PHE A 133 0.42 7.75 18.17
CA PHE A 133 0.06 7.17 16.87
C PHE A 133 0.04 5.65 16.89
N SER A 134 0.95 5.00 17.63
CA SER A 134 0.96 3.54 17.78
C SER A 134 -0.32 3.05 18.45
N ALA A 135 -0.68 3.67 19.57
CA ALA A 135 -1.92 3.33 20.29
C ALA A 135 -3.17 3.57 19.41
N PHE A 136 -3.17 4.64 18.61
CA PHE A 136 -4.27 4.90 17.68
C PHE A 136 -4.36 3.86 16.55
N ALA A 137 -3.22 3.38 16.04
CA ALA A 137 -3.19 2.32 15.03
C ALA A 137 -3.74 0.98 15.55
N ASP A 138 -3.40 0.64 16.77
CA ASP A 138 -3.91 -0.55 17.43
C ASP A 138 -5.42 -0.43 17.66
N PHE A 139 -5.88 0.70 18.14
CA PHE A 139 -7.31 0.99 18.32
C PHE A 139 -8.10 0.91 17.00
N GLU A 140 -7.60 1.52 15.90
CA GLU A 140 -8.25 1.40 14.58
C GLU A 140 -8.37 -0.07 14.14
N ARG A 141 -7.31 -0.85 14.36
CA ARG A 141 -7.31 -2.28 14.04
C ARG A 141 -8.37 -3.04 14.84
N ASP A 142 -8.45 -2.79 16.13
CA ASP A 142 -9.42 -3.44 17.02
C ASP A 142 -10.84 -3.11 16.60
N LEU A 143 -11.14 -1.85 16.28
CA LEU A 143 -12.44 -1.43 15.75
C LEU A 143 -12.81 -2.15 14.44
N ILE A 144 -11.84 -2.36 13.54
CA ILE A 144 -12.09 -3.09 12.28
C ILE A 144 -12.42 -4.55 12.57
N VAL A 145 -11.68 -5.18 13.50
CA VAL A 145 -11.93 -6.57 13.92
C VAL A 145 -13.31 -6.71 14.55
N GLU A 146 -13.66 -5.82 15.46
CA GLU A 146 -14.96 -5.80 16.16
C GLU A 146 -16.11 -5.67 15.15
N ARG A 147 -16.11 -4.66 14.29
CA ARG A 147 -17.12 -4.48 13.24
C ARG A 147 -17.22 -5.68 12.29
N THR A 148 -16.08 -6.32 12.00
CA THR A 148 -16.04 -7.50 11.13
C THR A 148 -16.68 -8.69 11.81
N GLN A 149 -16.45 -8.87 13.12
CA GLN A 149 -17.06 -9.94 13.91
C GLN A 149 -18.58 -9.73 14.07
N GLU A 150 -18.99 -8.53 14.44
CA GLU A 150 -20.41 -8.17 14.49
C GLU A 150 -21.13 -8.42 13.15
N GLY A 151 -20.53 -7.97 12.06
CA GLY A 151 -21.06 -8.22 10.72
C GLY A 151 -21.16 -9.71 10.37
N LYS A 152 -20.20 -10.54 10.82
CA LYS A 152 -20.25 -12.00 10.66
C LYS A 152 -21.34 -12.64 11.51
N GLU A 153 -21.51 -12.20 12.74
CA GLU A 153 -22.58 -12.71 13.64
C GLU A 153 -23.96 -12.42 13.08
N LEU A 154 -24.19 -11.17 12.61
CA LEU A 154 -25.42 -10.82 11.93
C LEU A 154 -25.64 -11.62 10.64
N ALA A 155 -24.57 -11.85 9.88
CA ALA A 155 -24.67 -12.66 8.67
C ALA A 155 -25.00 -14.14 8.97
N LYS A 156 -24.44 -14.73 10.04
CA LYS A 156 -24.72 -16.10 10.47
C LYS A 156 -26.19 -16.35 10.84
N GLN A 157 -26.91 -15.31 11.23
CA GLN A 157 -28.37 -15.40 11.52
C GLN A 157 -29.22 -15.57 10.27
N LYS A 158 -28.66 -15.35 9.07
CA LYS A 158 -29.39 -15.52 7.82
C LYS A 158 -29.39 -17.00 7.41
N PRO A 159 -30.53 -17.58 6.97
CA PRO A 159 -30.61 -19.00 6.60
C PRO A 159 -29.73 -19.39 5.42
N ASP A 160 -29.38 -18.43 4.56
CA ASP A 160 -28.52 -18.65 3.39
C ASP A 160 -27.04 -18.34 3.63
N PHE A 161 -26.66 -18.07 4.88
CA PHE A 161 -25.28 -17.73 5.21
C PHE A 161 -24.34 -18.93 4.96
N ARG A 162 -23.29 -18.67 4.17
CA ARG A 162 -22.17 -19.60 3.99
C ARG A 162 -20.86 -18.89 4.25
N GLU A 163 -20.05 -19.47 5.11
CA GLU A 163 -18.72 -18.93 5.39
C GLU A 163 -17.78 -19.21 4.23
N GLY A 164 -16.97 -18.20 3.86
CA GLY A 164 -15.96 -18.28 2.82
C GLY A 164 -16.40 -17.75 1.45
N ARG A 165 -15.54 -17.96 0.45
CA ARG A 165 -15.79 -17.49 -0.91
C ARG A 165 -16.90 -18.33 -1.56
N PRO A 166 -17.93 -17.73 -2.18
CA PRO A 166 -18.94 -18.47 -2.93
C PRO A 166 -18.31 -19.40 -3.97
N LYS A 167 -18.84 -20.62 -4.07
CA LYS A 167 -18.38 -21.56 -5.11
C LYS A 167 -18.64 -20.95 -6.48
N LYS A 168 -17.60 -20.84 -7.31
CA LYS A 168 -17.68 -20.25 -8.66
C LYS A 168 -18.53 -21.10 -9.60
N PHE A 169 -18.57 -22.42 -9.37
CA PHE A 169 -19.29 -23.39 -10.19
C PHE A 169 -20.21 -24.24 -9.31
N SER A 170 -21.37 -24.59 -9.85
CA SER A 170 -22.31 -25.51 -9.21
C SER A 170 -21.79 -26.94 -9.25
N GLN A 171 -22.30 -27.81 -8.36
CA GLN A 171 -21.94 -29.23 -8.36
C GLN A 171 -22.28 -29.91 -9.70
N GLN A 172 -23.39 -29.51 -10.33
CA GLN A 172 -23.80 -30.03 -11.65
C GLN A 172 -22.78 -29.67 -12.73
N GLN A 173 -22.26 -28.42 -12.73
CA GLN A 173 -21.22 -28.01 -13.67
C GLN A 173 -19.91 -28.78 -13.46
N ILE A 174 -19.54 -29.01 -12.20
CA ILE A 174 -18.35 -29.82 -11.89
C ILE A 174 -18.52 -31.27 -12.37
N ASN A 175 -19.67 -31.89 -12.09
CA ASN A 175 -19.96 -33.26 -12.53
C ASN A 175 -19.96 -33.37 -14.05
N LEU A 176 -20.51 -32.37 -14.77
CA LEU A 176 -20.46 -32.30 -16.23
C LEU A 176 -19.01 -32.26 -16.73
N ALA A 177 -18.20 -31.39 -16.17
CA ALA A 177 -16.78 -31.27 -16.53
C ALA A 177 -16.01 -32.57 -16.27
N MET A 178 -16.29 -33.28 -15.18
CA MET A 178 -15.71 -34.59 -14.85
C MET A 178 -16.11 -35.67 -15.88
N ASN A 179 -17.36 -35.69 -16.32
CA ASN A 179 -17.80 -36.62 -17.34
C ASN A 179 -17.14 -36.34 -18.70
N LEU A 180 -16.98 -35.06 -19.06
CA LEU A 180 -16.30 -34.67 -20.30
C LEU A 180 -14.81 -35.05 -20.27
N LEU A 181 -14.16 -35.07 -19.13
CA LEU A 181 -12.76 -35.49 -19.00
C LEU A 181 -12.50 -36.96 -19.33
N LYS A 182 -13.56 -37.82 -19.40
CA LYS A 182 -13.42 -39.20 -19.84
C LYS A 182 -13.04 -39.30 -21.31
N ASN A 183 -13.50 -38.34 -22.15
CA ASN A 183 -13.38 -38.40 -23.61
C ASN A 183 -12.63 -37.17 -24.19
N HIS A 184 -12.30 -36.16 -23.38
CA HIS A 184 -11.70 -34.92 -23.83
C HIS A 184 -10.51 -34.52 -22.96
N SER A 185 -9.56 -33.79 -23.54
CA SER A 185 -8.42 -33.24 -22.80
C SER A 185 -8.83 -32.11 -21.86
N TYR A 186 -8.03 -31.87 -20.84
CA TYR A 186 -8.26 -30.75 -19.91
C TYR A 186 -8.42 -29.37 -20.57
N LYS A 187 -7.69 -29.13 -21.68
CA LYS A 187 -7.78 -27.86 -22.43
C LYS A 187 -9.12 -27.72 -23.18
N GLU A 188 -9.63 -28.84 -23.70
CA GLU A 188 -10.94 -28.87 -24.40
C GLU A 188 -12.08 -28.68 -23.40
N VAL A 189 -12.03 -29.40 -22.27
CA VAL A 189 -13.02 -29.23 -21.18
C VAL A 189 -13.01 -27.83 -20.60
N GLU A 190 -11.86 -27.20 -20.45
CA GLU A 190 -11.76 -25.79 -20.02
C GLU A 190 -12.44 -24.85 -21.04
N LYS A 191 -12.25 -25.06 -22.34
CA LYS A 191 -12.94 -24.27 -23.38
C LYS A 191 -14.45 -24.45 -23.35
N MET A 192 -14.95 -25.67 -23.08
CA MET A 192 -16.38 -26.01 -23.08
C MET A 192 -17.11 -25.54 -21.82
N THR A 193 -16.45 -25.63 -20.65
CA THR A 193 -17.11 -25.41 -19.35
C THR A 193 -16.64 -24.17 -18.62
N GLY A 194 -15.54 -23.53 -19.05
CA GLY A 194 -14.89 -22.43 -18.34
C GLY A 194 -14.21 -22.85 -17.03
N ILE A 195 -14.11 -24.15 -16.74
CA ILE A 195 -13.51 -24.69 -15.52
C ILE A 195 -12.05 -25.04 -15.83
N SER A 196 -11.11 -24.23 -15.32
CA SER A 196 -9.69 -24.47 -15.51
C SER A 196 -9.12 -25.47 -14.50
N LYS A 197 -8.10 -26.20 -14.92
CA LYS A 197 -7.28 -27.01 -14.02
C LYS A 197 -6.54 -26.09 -13.06
N ASP A 198 -6.75 -26.28 -11.76
CA ASP A 198 -6.02 -25.49 -10.77
C ASP A 198 -4.51 -25.75 -10.89
N LYS A 199 -3.68 -24.70 -10.73
CA LYS A 199 -2.20 -24.75 -10.84
C LYS A 199 -1.56 -25.76 -9.88
N LYS A 200 -2.27 -26.23 -8.87
CA LYS A 200 -1.86 -27.27 -7.91
C LYS A 200 -2.34 -28.68 -8.24
N GLY A 201 -2.79 -28.91 -9.48
CA GLY A 201 -3.05 -30.20 -10.14
C GLY A 201 -3.22 -31.40 -9.24
N LYS A 202 -4.30 -31.52 -8.49
CA LYS A 202 -4.94 -32.72 -7.93
C LYS A 202 -5.92 -32.47 -6.78
N GLN A 203 -5.89 -31.32 -6.09
CA GLN A 203 -6.61 -31.15 -4.81
C GLN A 203 -8.02 -30.56 -4.90
N ALA A 204 -8.46 -30.04 -6.04
CA ALA A 204 -9.82 -29.53 -6.17
C ALA A 204 -10.86 -30.63 -6.42
N VAL A 205 -10.43 -31.75 -6.97
CA VAL A 205 -11.29 -32.89 -7.29
C VAL A 205 -11.43 -33.86 -6.11
N ASP A 206 -10.32 -34.07 -5.35
CA ASP A 206 -10.32 -35.05 -4.24
C ASP A 206 -11.03 -34.55 -2.98
N LYS A 207 -11.10 -33.23 -2.75
CA LYS A 207 -11.77 -32.70 -1.54
C LYS A 207 -13.29 -32.70 -1.57
N THR A 208 -13.88 -33.03 -2.71
CA THR A 208 -15.34 -33.18 -2.83
C THR A 208 -15.81 -34.63 -2.76
N CYS A 209 -14.91 -35.62 -2.87
CA CYS A 209 -15.25 -37.04 -2.70
C CYS A 209 -15.21 -37.56 -1.25
N ASP A 210 -14.43 -36.92 -0.37
CA ASP A 210 -14.23 -37.43 1.02
C ASP A 210 -15.20 -36.84 2.06
N ARG A 211 -16.31 -36.23 1.64
CA ARG A 211 -17.39 -35.81 2.54
C ARG A 211 -18.77 -36.29 2.05
N ASN A 212 -18.94 -37.56 2.05
CA ASN A 212 -20.21 -38.22 2.25
C ASN A 212 -20.08 -39.23 3.39
#